data_08585158737dff16a26bcb8087851376
#
_entry.id   08585158737dff16a26bcb8087851376
#
_cell.length_a   1.000
_cell.length_b   1.000
_cell.length_c   1.000
_cell.angle_alpha   90.00
_cell.angle_beta   90.00
_cell.angle_gamma   90.00
#
_symmetry.space_group_name_H-M   'P 1'
#
loop_
_entity.id
_entity.type
_entity.pdbx_description
1 polymer ?
#
loop_
_entity_poly.entity_id
_entity_poly.type
_entity_poly.pdbx_seq_one_letter_code
_entity_poly.pdbx_strand_id
1 'polypeptide(L)'
;SVVHQPELLILDEPFSGLDPINVEMLKEAVIDLKNEGTTIVFSSHQMDHVEEMCEHLCILRTGNAVVKGNLTEIKRSFGKKNLIIQADESLQFLRNEKGVLSFKEVIEGCHLQIENEQVSQNILHQLQRKNIFVRKFELEEPSLNDIFIEKVGESYE
;
A
#
# COMPACT_ATOMS: atom_id res chain seq x y z
N SER A 1 1.24 -15.82 -25.89
CA SER A 1 0.33 -16.93 -25.62
C SER A 1 1.08 -18.03 -24.87
N VAL A 2 0.64 -18.36 -23.68
CA VAL A 2 1.18 -19.53 -22.94
C VAL A 2 0.54 -20.75 -23.54
N VAL A 3 1.28 -21.43 -24.44
CA VAL A 3 0.76 -22.58 -25.23
C VAL A 3 0.78 -23.87 -24.42
N HIS A 4 1.52 -23.90 -23.31
CA HIS A 4 1.61 -25.05 -22.41
C HIS A 4 1.17 -24.60 -21.02
N GLN A 5 0.32 -25.36 -20.36
CA GLN A 5 -0.06 -25.11 -18.96
C GLN A 5 1.15 -25.44 -18.05
N PRO A 6 2.01 -24.45 -17.74
CA PRO A 6 3.18 -24.70 -16.92
C PRO A 6 2.78 -24.82 -15.45
N GLU A 7 3.48 -25.65 -14.70
CA GLU A 7 3.34 -25.70 -13.24
C GLU A 7 3.92 -24.44 -12.58
N LEU A 8 4.91 -23.81 -13.20
CA LEU A 8 5.58 -22.59 -12.74
C LEU A 8 5.80 -21.63 -13.91
N LEU A 9 5.38 -20.37 -13.72
CA LEU A 9 5.61 -19.26 -14.64
C LEU A 9 6.44 -18.19 -13.93
N ILE A 10 7.58 -17.84 -14.52
CA ILE A 10 8.45 -16.77 -14.01
C ILE A 10 8.44 -15.62 -15.01
N LEU A 11 8.09 -14.42 -14.55
CA LEU A 11 7.98 -13.21 -15.34
C LEU A 11 8.92 -12.13 -14.78
N ASP A 12 9.74 -11.54 -15.63
CA ASP A 12 10.62 -10.43 -15.25
C ASP A 12 10.05 -9.13 -15.76
N GLU A 13 9.69 -8.22 -14.82
CA GLU A 13 9.08 -6.91 -15.09
C GLU A 13 7.93 -6.94 -16.12
N PRO A 14 6.92 -7.82 -15.98
CA PRO A 14 5.94 -8.10 -17.03
C PRO A 14 5.06 -6.90 -17.40
N PHE A 15 4.90 -5.93 -16.52
CA PHE A 15 4.05 -4.75 -16.72
C PHE A 15 4.85 -3.53 -17.26
N SER A 16 6.17 -3.64 -17.34
CA SER A 16 7.03 -2.52 -17.74
C SER A 16 6.81 -2.14 -19.20
N GLY A 17 6.59 -0.85 -19.46
CA GLY A 17 6.42 -0.31 -20.81
C GLY A 17 5.06 -0.60 -21.46
N LEU A 18 4.12 -1.21 -20.76
CA LEU A 18 2.75 -1.38 -21.25
C LEU A 18 1.91 -0.13 -20.94
N ASP A 19 0.95 0.15 -21.81
CA ASP A 19 -0.12 1.10 -21.51
C ASP A 19 -1.14 0.50 -20.53
N PRO A 20 -1.97 1.33 -19.85
CA PRO A 20 -2.90 0.85 -18.83
C PRO A 20 -3.86 -0.25 -19.27
N ILE A 21 -4.31 -0.24 -20.53
CA ILE A 21 -5.23 -1.25 -21.07
C ILE A 21 -4.53 -2.60 -21.16
N ASN A 22 -3.31 -2.62 -21.70
CA ASN A 22 -2.52 -3.84 -21.85
C ASN A 22 -2.05 -4.37 -20.46
N VAL A 23 -1.82 -3.49 -19.48
CA VAL A 23 -1.53 -3.89 -18.09
C VAL A 23 -2.71 -4.68 -17.53
N GLU A 24 -3.93 -4.16 -17.63
CA GLU A 24 -5.13 -4.86 -17.10
C GLU A 24 -5.38 -6.19 -17.80
N MET A 25 -5.24 -6.24 -19.12
CA MET A 25 -5.36 -7.51 -19.87
C MET A 25 -4.31 -8.56 -19.44
N LEU A 26 -3.09 -8.12 -19.15
CA LEU A 26 -2.04 -9.02 -18.68
C LEU A 26 -2.30 -9.50 -17.25
N LYS A 27 -2.77 -8.61 -16.36
CA LYS A 27 -3.18 -8.99 -15.00
C LYS A 27 -4.29 -10.05 -15.02
N GLU A 28 -5.34 -9.84 -15.80
CA GLU A 28 -6.41 -10.82 -15.97
C GLU A 28 -5.87 -12.18 -16.43
N ALA A 29 -5.01 -12.20 -17.46
CA ALA A 29 -4.41 -13.44 -17.97
C ALA A 29 -3.54 -14.15 -16.92
N VAL A 30 -2.81 -13.40 -16.09
CA VAL A 30 -1.99 -13.93 -14.99
C VAL A 30 -2.89 -14.53 -13.89
N ILE A 31 -3.97 -13.84 -13.54
CA ILE A 31 -4.94 -14.33 -12.56
C ILE A 31 -5.63 -15.60 -13.03
N ASP A 32 -5.99 -15.67 -14.31
CA ASP A 32 -6.62 -16.87 -14.90
C ASP A 32 -5.67 -18.08 -14.81
N LEU A 33 -4.40 -17.90 -15.17
CA LEU A 33 -3.38 -18.97 -15.04
C LEU A 33 -3.19 -19.41 -13.58
N LYS A 34 -3.20 -18.47 -12.63
CA LYS A 34 -3.17 -18.79 -11.19
C LYS A 34 -4.38 -19.64 -10.79
N ASN A 35 -5.58 -19.27 -11.24
CA ASN A 35 -6.81 -20.00 -10.94
C ASN A 35 -6.82 -21.41 -11.56
N GLU A 36 -6.10 -21.62 -12.67
CA GLU A 36 -5.89 -22.91 -13.29
C GLU A 36 -4.83 -23.76 -12.57
N GLY A 37 -4.18 -23.23 -11.53
CA GLY A 37 -3.22 -23.93 -10.69
C GLY A 37 -1.75 -23.68 -11.01
N THR A 38 -1.44 -22.75 -11.93
CA THR A 38 -0.06 -22.35 -12.21
C THR A 38 0.51 -21.54 -11.03
N THR A 39 1.69 -21.92 -10.56
CA THR A 39 2.46 -21.09 -9.63
C THR A 39 3.12 -19.95 -10.39
N ILE A 40 2.89 -18.69 -9.94
CA ILE A 40 3.40 -17.52 -10.66
C ILE A 40 4.38 -16.77 -9.76
N VAL A 41 5.55 -16.48 -10.30
CA VAL A 41 6.56 -15.60 -9.70
C VAL A 41 6.85 -14.49 -10.69
N PHE A 42 6.76 -13.24 -10.23
CA PHE A 42 7.15 -12.10 -11.07
C PHE A 42 8.02 -11.11 -10.30
N SER A 43 8.92 -10.43 -11.02
CA SER A 43 9.63 -9.28 -10.51
C SER A 43 8.89 -7.99 -10.87
N SER A 44 8.92 -6.99 -10.01
CA SER A 44 8.49 -5.63 -10.32
C SER A 44 9.13 -4.62 -9.40
N HIS A 45 9.40 -3.42 -9.92
CA HIS A 45 9.75 -2.24 -9.13
C HIS A 45 8.52 -1.36 -8.81
N GLN A 46 7.36 -1.70 -9.34
CA GLN A 46 6.08 -1.00 -9.10
C GLN A 46 5.33 -1.68 -7.96
N MET A 47 5.38 -1.07 -6.77
CA MET A 47 4.81 -1.63 -5.55
C MET A 47 3.29 -1.86 -5.65
N ASP A 48 2.59 -1.01 -6.41
CA ASP A 48 1.14 -1.13 -6.60
C ASP A 48 0.75 -2.44 -7.28
N HIS A 49 1.48 -2.86 -8.33
CA HIS A 49 1.23 -4.15 -8.98
C HIS A 49 1.54 -5.35 -8.06
N VAL A 50 2.61 -5.23 -7.25
CA VAL A 50 2.93 -6.25 -6.26
C VAL A 50 1.84 -6.35 -5.21
N GLU A 51 1.35 -5.22 -4.72
CA GLU A 51 0.31 -5.13 -3.70
C GLU A 51 -1.02 -5.71 -4.17
N GLU A 52 -1.36 -5.49 -5.44
CA GLU A 52 -2.60 -5.97 -6.04
C GLU A 52 -2.60 -7.47 -6.35
N MET A 53 -1.46 -8.02 -6.77
CA MET A 53 -1.41 -9.35 -7.35
C MET A 53 -0.76 -10.42 -6.47
N CYS A 54 0.08 -10.03 -5.50
CA CYS A 54 0.86 -10.96 -4.70
C CYS A 54 0.20 -11.29 -3.37
N GLU A 55 0.21 -12.56 -3.00
CA GLU A 55 -0.06 -13.02 -1.63
C GLU A 55 1.23 -13.05 -0.79
N HIS A 56 2.34 -13.36 -1.43
CA HIS A 56 3.66 -13.44 -0.81
C HIS A 56 4.66 -12.61 -1.60
N LEU A 57 5.57 -11.97 -0.91
CA LEU A 57 6.59 -11.16 -1.55
C LEU A 57 7.97 -11.28 -0.88
N CYS A 58 8.98 -10.89 -1.64
CA CYS A 58 10.33 -10.70 -1.14
C CYS A 58 10.90 -9.41 -1.72
N ILE A 59 11.16 -8.41 -0.87
CA ILE A 59 11.82 -7.17 -1.29
C ILE A 59 13.32 -7.35 -1.16
N LEU A 60 14.01 -7.16 -2.27
CA LEU A 60 15.47 -7.26 -2.35
C LEU A 60 16.11 -5.87 -2.39
N ARG A 61 17.19 -5.69 -1.64
CA ARG A 61 18.04 -4.50 -1.70
C ARG A 61 19.50 -4.92 -1.70
N THR A 62 20.25 -4.50 -2.70
CA THR A 62 21.68 -4.85 -2.86
C THR A 62 21.97 -6.34 -2.63
N GLY A 63 21.09 -7.21 -3.19
CA GLY A 63 21.22 -8.66 -3.07
C GLY A 63 20.69 -9.28 -1.77
N ASN A 64 20.25 -8.49 -0.80
CA ASN A 64 19.71 -8.97 0.47
C ASN A 64 18.20 -8.83 0.55
N ALA A 65 17.54 -9.83 1.13
CA ALA A 65 16.12 -9.75 1.42
C ALA A 65 15.87 -8.84 2.64
N VAL A 66 15.23 -7.70 2.44
CA VAL A 66 14.90 -6.73 3.51
C VAL A 66 13.51 -6.95 4.08
N VAL A 67 12.57 -7.43 3.27
CA VAL A 67 11.22 -7.82 3.68
C VAL A 67 10.84 -9.09 2.93
N LYS A 68 10.26 -10.09 3.61
CA LYS A 68 9.74 -11.30 2.97
C LYS A 68 8.59 -11.89 3.77
N GLY A 69 7.62 -12.48 3.08
CA GLY A 69 6.51 -13.20 3.70
C GLY A 69 5.16 -12.91 3.06
N ASN A 70 4.11 -13.21 3.78
CA ASN A 70 2.74 -12.91 3.37
C ASN A 70 2.48 -11.40 3.44
N LEU A 71 1.94 -10.82 2.38
CA LEU A 71 1.70 -9.37 2.26
C LEU A 71 0.79 -8.83 3.38
N THR A 72 -0.30 -9.52 3.69
CA THR A 72 -1.25 -9.10 4.73
C THR A 72 -0.59 -9.09 6.12
N GLU A 73 0.21 -10.11 6.42
CA GLU A 73 0.95 -10.19 7.70
C GLU A 73 2.01 -9.09 7.80
N ILE A 74 2.73 -8.82 6.71
CA ILE A 74 3.71 -7.74 6.64
C ILE A 74 3.04 -6.40 6.93
N LYS A 75 1.93 -6.07 6.28
CA LYS A 75 1.18 -4.83 6.50
C LYS A 75 0.69 -4.71 7.95
N ARG A 76 0.12 -5.77 8.50
CA ARG A 76 -0.35 -5.79 9.89
C ARG A 76 0.79 -5.62 10.90
N SER A 77 1.93 -6.27 10.67
CA SER A 77 3.10 -6.21 11.56
C SER A 77 3.75 -4.83 11.58
N PHE A 78 3.51 -4.01 10.55
CA PHE A 78 4.05 -2.66 10.47
C PHE A 78 3.46 -1.72 11.53
N GLY A 79 2.24 -2.00 12.00
CA GLY A 79 1.61 -1.36 13.15
C GLY A 79 1.07 0.06 12.90
N LYS A 80 1.60 0.80 11.93
CA LYS A 80 1.13 2.13 11.55
C LYS A 80 -0.09 2.01 10.63
N LYS A 81 -0.90 3.06 10.56
CA LYS A 81 -2.07 3.14 9.70
C LYS A 81 -2.07 4.43 8.91
N ASN A 82 -2.66 4.39 7.73
CA ASN A 82 -2.94 5.58 6.94
C ASN A 82 -4.38 6.03 7.19
N LEU A 83 -4.58 7.32 7.41
CA LEU A 83 -5.89 7.93 7.62
C LEU A 83 -6.10 9.03 6.60
N ILE A 84 -7.11 8.86 5.75
CA ILE A 84 -7.51 9.83 4.74
C ILE A 84 -8.72 10.58 5.25
N ILE A 85 -8.64 11.92 5.31
CA ILE A 85 -9.74 12.77 5.73
C ILE A 85 -10.00 13.81 4.65
N GLN A 86 -11.27 13.91 4.20
CA GLN A 86 -11.72 14.99 3.32
C GLN A 86 -12.75 15.84 4.06
N ALA A 87 -12.51 17.15 4.08
CA ALA A 87 -13.38 18.14 4.68
C ALA A 87 -13.18 19.49 3.98
N ASP A 88 -14.16 20.39 4.11
CA ASP A 88 -14.10 21.73 3.51
C ASP A 88 -13.27 22.69 4.36
N GLU A 89 -13.18 22.42 5.66
CA GLU A 89 -12.42 23.22 6.61
C GLU A 89 -10.96 22.78 6.68
N SER A 90 -10.09 23.70 7.13
CA SER A 90 -8.67 23.39 7.33
C SER A 90 -8.44 22.38 8.45
N LEU A 91 -7.69 21.35 8.16
CA LEU A 91 -7.33 20.27 9.09
C LEU A 91 -5.90 20.41 9.65
N GLN A 92 -5.27 21.58 9.50
CA GLN A 92 -3.88 21.85 9.93
C GLN A 92 -3.63 21.58 11.42
N PHE A 93 -4.67 21.69 12.27
CA PHE A 93 -4.56 21.42 13.70
C PHE A 93 -4.22 19.93 14.00
N LEU A 94 -4.50 19.01 13.07
CA LEU A 94 -4.17 17.59 13.21
C LEU A 94 -2.68 17.31 13.06
N ARG A 95 -1.90 18.24 12.51
CA ARG A 95 -0.45 18.06 12.29
C ARG A 95 0.31 17.75 13.58
N ASN A 96 -0.09 18.37 14.69
CA ASN A 96 0.56 18.23 15.98
C ASN A 96 -0.24 17.34 16.95
N GLU A 97 -1.21 16.59 16.45
CA GLU A 97 -2.02 15.71 17.28
C GLU A 97 -1.19 14.53 17.75
N LYS A 98 -1.40 14.13 19.01
CA LYS A 98 -0.67 13.00 19.61
C LYS A 98 -0.97 11.70 18.84
N GLY A 99 0.10 11.02 18.42
CA GLY A 99 0.01 9.77 17.66
C GLY A 99 -0.09 9.97 16.14
N VAL A 100 -0.08 11.22 15.65
CA VAL A 100 0.11 11.52 14.24
C VAL A 100 1.61 11.55 13.94
N LEU A 101 2.06 10.67 13.05
CA LEU A 101 3.47 10.49 12.68
C LEU A 101 3.84 11.34 11.48
N SER A 102 2.92 11.49 10.53
CA SER A 102 3.08 12.39 9.38
C SER A 102 1.76 13.04 9.00
N PHE A 103 1.84 14.23 8.40
CA PHE A 103 0.71 15.02 7.92
C PHE A 103 1.03 15.55 6.52
N LYS A 104 0.21 15.18 5.55
CA LYS A 104 0.28 15.69 4.18
C LYS A 104 -1.03 16.35 3.82
N GLU A 105 -1.01 17.66 3.58
CA GLU A 105 -2.16 18.38 3.07
C GLU A 105 -2.40 18.05 1.60
N VAL A 106 -3.65 17.86 1.23
CA VAL A 106 -4.11 17.65 -0.14
C VAL A 106 -5.26 18.63 -0.43
N ILE A 107 -5.65 18.77 -1.71
CA ILE A 107 -6.63 19.77 -2.15
C ILE A 107 -7.95 19.69 -1.37
N GLU A 108 -8.41 18.49 -1.02
CA GLU A 108 -9.70 18.27 -0.37
C GLU A 108 -9.60 17.79 1.09
N GLY A 109 -8.44 17.97 1.75
CA GLY A 109 -8.27 17.52 3.13
C GLY A 109 -6.83 17.17 3.50
N CYS A 110 -6.62 16.00 4.11
CA CYS A 110 -5.28 15.56 4.47
C CYS A 110 -5.14 14.03 4.46
N HIS A 111 -3.91 13.58 4.26
CA HIS A 111 -3.47 12.22 4.50
C HIS A 111 -2.56 12.21 5.73
N LEU A 112 -2.86 11.34 6.67
CA LEU A 112 -2.11 11.17 7.91
C LEU A 112 -1.52 9.76 7.97
N GLN A 113 -0.31 9.64 8.52
CA GLN A 113 0.16 8.38 9.06
C GLN A 113 0.01 8.45 10.58
N ILE A 114 -0.60 7.45 11.17
CA ILE A 114 -0.92 7.40 12.60
C ILE A 114 -0.36 6.13 13.25
N GLU A 115 -0.10 6.20 14.54
CA GLU A 115 0.50 5.08 15.29
C GLU A 115 -0.39 3.84 15.36
N ASN A 116 -1.70 4.04 15.49
CA ASN A 116 -2.67 2.95 15.66
C ASN A 116 -4.10 3.43 15.44
N GLU A 117 -5.05 2.49 15.46
CA GLU A 117 -6.47 2.77 15.24
C GLU A 117 -7.10 3.67 16.32
N GLN A 118 -6.60 3.65 17.57
CA GLN A 118 -7.13 4.51 18.62
C GLN A 118 -6.94 5.99 18.31
N VAL A 119 -5.84 6.35 17.64
CA VAL A 119 -5.59 7.72 17.19
C VAL A 119 -6.66 8.18 16.19
N SER A 120 -7.09 7.31 15.28
CA SER A 120 -8.17 7.66 14.32
C SER A 120 -9.47 7.98 15.04
N GLN A 121 -9.84 7.21 16.07
CA GLN A 121 -11.03 7.48 16.87
C GLN A 121 -10.95 8.82 17.60
N ASN A 122 -9.78 9.14 18.18
CA ASN A 122 -9.56 10.43 18.84
C ASN A 122 -9.70 11.60 17.86
N ILE A 123 -9.15 11.45 16.65
CA ILE A 123 -9.27 12.46 15.58
C ILE A 123 -10.74 12.63 15.18
N LEU A 124 -11.48 11.53 14.97
CA LEU A 124 -12.90 11.60 14.62
C LEU A 124 -13.71 12.35 15.69
N HIS A 125 -13.48 12.08 16.97
CA HIS A 125 -14.11 12.81 18.08
C HIS A 125 -13.76 14.30 18.08
N GLN A 126 -12.53 14.68 17.74
CA GLN A 126 -12.14 16.09 17.65
C GLN A 126 -12.84 16.81 16.48
N LEU A 127 -12.94 16.15 15.31
CA LEU A 127 -13.67 16.67 14.16
C LEU A 127 -15.14 16.94 14.51
N GLN A 128 -15.79 15.98 15.20
CA GLN A 128 -17.16 16.14 15.68
C GLN A 128 -17.31 17.31 16.66
N ARG A 129 -16.41 17.44 17.65
CA ARG A 129 -16.44 18.54 18.63
C ARG A 129 -16.26 19.92 17.99
N LYS A 130 -15.53 20.00 16.88
CA LYS A 130 -15.31 21.21 16.12
C LYS A 130 -16.42 21.48 15.09
N ASN A 131 -17.45 20.61 15.03
CA ASN A 131 -18.52 20.62 14.02
C ASN A 131 -18.01 20.67 12.57
N ILE A 132 -16.86 20.03 12.30
CA ILE A 132 -16.29 19.93 10.97
C ILE A 132 -17.10 18.89 10.19
N PHE A 133 -17.58 19.28 9.00
CA PHE A 133 -18.27 18.37 8.11
C PHE A 133 -17.27 17.50 7.35
N VAL A 134 -17.25 16.20 7.69
CA VAL A 134 -16.33 15.23 7.09
C VAL A 134 -17.01 14.53 5.93
N ARG A 135 -16.46 14.67 4.72
CA ARG A 135 -16.94 13.99 3.50
C ARG A 135 -16.37 12.59 3.36
N LYS A 136 -15.12 12.39 3.79
CA LYS A 136 -14.43 11.09 3.77
C LYS A 136 -13.61 10.93 5.04
N PHE A 137 -13.70 9.74 5.64
CA PHE A 137 -12.84 9.33 6.76
C PHE A 137 -12.53 7.85 6.56
N GLU A 138 -11.35 7.57 6.07
CA GLU A 138 -10.96 6.22 5.68
C GLU A 138 -9.65 5.83 6.37
N LEU A 139 -9.69 4.72 7.08
CA LEU A 139 -8.54 4.12 7.73
C LEU A 139 -8.05 2.96 6.87
N GLU A 140 -6.82 3.06 6.42
CA GLU A 140 -6.18 2.08 5.55
C GLU A 140 -4.97 1.43 6.22
N GLU A 141 -4.67 0.21 5.82
CA GLU A 141 -3.37 -0.39 6.08
C GLU A 141 -2.28 0.41 5.34
N PRO A 142 -1.04 0.42 5.84
CA PRO A 142 0.06 1.05 5.12
C PRO A 142 0.24 0.42 3.74
N SER A 143 0.58 1.23 2.75
CA SER A 143 0.95 0.73 1.44
C SER A 143 2.29 -0.02 1.49
N LEU A 144 2.51 -0.91 0.54
CA LEU A 144 3.81 -1.57 0.42
C LEU A 144 4.94 -0.56 0.16
N ASN A 145 4.62 0.54 -0.51
CA ASN A 145 5.57 1.64 -0.72
C ASN A 145 5.96 2.34 0.59
N ASP A 146 5.02 2.57 1.51
CA ASP A 146 5.30 3.14 2.84
C ASP A 146 6.25 2.24 3.63
N ILE A 147 5.97 0.93 3.61
CA ILE A 147 6.80 -0.08 4.28
C ILE A 147 8.21 -0.12 3.67
N PHE A 148 8.30 -0.07 2.34
CA PHE A 148 9.57 -0.05 1.62
C PHE A 148 10.42 1.17 1.99
N ILE A 149 9.82 2.37 1.93
CA ILE A 149 10.52 3.64 2.24
C ILE A 149 11.07 3.61 3.66
N GLU A 150 10.29 3.15 4.62
CA GLU A 150 10.72 3.07 6.02
C GLU A 150 11.86 2.06 6.21
N LYS A 151 11.69 0.84 5.69
CA LYS A 151 12.71 -0.21 5.82
C LYS A 151 14.01 0.12 5.07
N VAL A 152 13.92 0.86 3.99
CA VAL A 152 15.07 1.36 3.25
C VAL A 152 15.69 2.58 3.93
N GLY A 153 14.86 3.47 4.51
CA GLY A 153 15.30 4.65 5.25
C GLY A 153 16.09 4.29 6.51
N GLU A 154 15.60 3.33 7.31
CA GLU A 154 16.28 2.83 8.52
C GLU A 154 17.71 2.30 8.27
N SER A 155 18.07 2.01 7.02
CA SER A 155 19.37 1.47 6.65
C SER A 155 20.39 2.56 6.24
N TYR A 156 20.04 3.84 6.33
CA TYR A 156 20.92 4.99 6.05
C TYR A 156 21.39 5.71 7.33
N GLU A 157 20.88 5.32 8.51
CA GLU A 157 21.36 5.74 9.83
C GLU A 157 22.30 4.68 10.44
#